data_7e77ba71a50a268f4718ae0846236dd2
#
_entry.id   7e77ba71a50a268f4718ae0846236dd2
#
_cell.length_a   1.000
_cell.length_b   1.000
_cell.length_c   1.000
_cell.angle_alpha   90.00
_cell.angle_beta   90.00
_cell.angle_gamma   90.00
#
_symmetry.space_group_name_H-M   'P 1'
#
loop_
_entity.id
_entity.type
_entity.pdbx_description
1 polymer ?
#
loop_
_entity_poly.entity_id
_entity_poly.type
_entity_poly.pdbx_seq_one_letter_code
_entity_poly.pdbx_strand_id
1 'polypeptide(L)'
;MAKCDLCIHHCELKEGQRGRCLARACHENAVVPDNYGCITSLALDPIEKKPLAHFHPGSRILSVGSFGCNLSCRFCQNHEISHPEDLEQLKYQSHIISPEELTALAERCVPEGNIGVAFTYNEPLVGIEYVLDTAKLVHAHSMKTVLVTAGLACEDTCEALRGRIDAMNIDLKAFTDRFYKEICGGDRSTVMRFIEKAATFSHVEISCLIIPGENDRFEEMEELSSWIASLPGGENIPLH
;
A
#
# COMPACT_ATOMS: atom_id res chain seq x y z
N MET A 1 20.37 -8.21 -17.22
CA MET A 1 19.95 -8.44 -15.82
C MET A 1 19.71 -7.08 -15.21
N ALA A 2 18.53 -6.84 -14.65
CA ALA A 2 18.15 -5.55 -14.07
C ALA A 2 17.87 -5.71 -12.56
N LYS A 3 18.23 -4.68 -11.78
CA LYS A 3 18.01 -4.65 -10.34
C LYS A 3 16.76 -3.81 -10.04
N CYS A 4 15.92 -4.29 -9.14
CA CYS A 4 14.77 -3.56 -8.62
C CYS A 4 15.16 -2.83 -7.33
N ASP A 5 15.03 -1.52 -7.29
CA ASP A 5 15.37 -0.69 -6.12
C ASP A 5 14.15 -0.16 -5.36
N LEU A 6 12.96 -0.74 -5.60
CA LEU A 6 11.71 -0.31 -4.96
C LEU A 6 11.66 -0.65 -3.46
N CYS A 7 12.13 -1.83 -3.07
CA CYS A 7 12.05 -2.32 -1.70
C CYS A 7 13.33 -3.08 -1.29
N ILE A 8 13.41 -3.46 -0.01
CA ILE A 8 14.58 -4.12 0.59
C ILE A 8 15.00 -5.44 -0.06
N HIS A 9 14.13 -6.06 -0.87
CA HIS A 9 14.47 -7.34 -1.52
C HIS A 9 15.47 -7.17 -2.67
N HIS A 10 15.60 -5.98 -3.24
CA HIS A 10 16.57 -5.65 -4.30
C HIS A 10 16.72 -6.76 -5.35
N CYS A 11 15.57 -7.27 -5.85
CA CYS A 11 15.54 -8.41 -6.76
C CYS A 11 16.41 -8.15 -8.00
N GLU A 12 17.34 -9.07 -8.30
CA GLU A 12 18.11 -9.09 -9.54
C GLU A 12 17.40 -10.00 -10.54
N LEU A 13 16.87 -9.43 -11.62
CA LEU A 13 15.97 -10.11 -12.55
C LEU A 13 16.61 -10.26 -13.93
N LYS A 14 16.52 -11.44 -14.50
CA LYS A 14 16.81 -11.72 -15.92
C LYS A 14 15.57 -11.37 -16.75
N GLU A 15 15.76 -11.25 -18.06
CA GLU A 15 14.67 -11.03 -19.02
C GLU A 15 13.52 -12.03 -18.80
N GLY A 16 12.29 -11.51 -18.70
CA GLY A 16 11.07 -12.27 -18.42
C GLY A 16 10.90 -12.74 -16.97
N GLN A 17 11.89 -12.54 -16.09
CA GLN A 17 11.81 -12.95 -14.69
C GLN A 17 11.04 -11.94 -13.86
N ARG A 18 10.21 -12.43 -12.91
CA ARG A 18 9.46 -11.63 -11.96
C ARG A 18 10.17 -11.51 -10.62
N GLY A 19 10.00 -10.38 -9.96
CA GLY A 19 10.42 -10.17 -8.58
C GLY A 19 9.58 -10.94 -7.57
N ARG A 20 10.03 -10.98 -6.33
CA ARG A 20 9.33 -11.62 -5.19
C ARG A 20 7.89 -11.16 -5.03
N CYS A 21 7.59 -9.91 -5.38
CA CYS A 21 6.26 -9.33 -5.28
C CYS A 21 5.28 -9.79 -6.38
N LEU A 22 5.71 -10.55 -7.36
CA LEU A 22 4.98 -11.00 -8.56
C LEU A 22 4.51 -9.87 -9.50
N ALA A 23 4.51 -8.62 -9.06
CA ALA A 23 4.01 -7.46 -9.79
C ALA A 23 5.08 -6.75 -10.65
N ARG A 24 6.35 -6.99 -10.40
CA ARG A 24 7.45 -6.38 -11.16
C ARG A 24 8.20 -7.44 -11.95
N ALA A 25 8.44 -7.15 -13.23
CA ALA A 25 9.14 -8.07 -14.13
C ALA A 25 10.26 -7.34 -14.88
N CYS A 26 11.25 -8.10 -15.38
CA CYS A 26 12.30 -7.57 -16.22
C CYS A 26 11.88 -7.69 -17.69
N HIS A 27 11.75 -6.56 -18.38
CA HIS A 27 11.52 -6.47 -19.81
C HIS A 27 12.54 -5.51 -20.43
N GLU A 28 13.17 -5.92 -21.53
CA GLU A 28 14.19 -5.13 -22.24
C GLU A 28 15.31 -4.60 -21.31
N ASN A 29 15.76 -5.47 -20.37
CA ASN A 29 16.75 -5.15 -19.34
C ASN A 29 16.34 -4.02 -18.37
N ALA A 30 15.06 -3.69 -18.24
CA ALA A 30 14.50 -2.78 -17.25
C ALA A 30 13.49 -3.50 -16.35
N VAL A 31 13.40 -3.11 -15.07
CA VAL A 31 12.36 -3.61 -14.17
C VAL A 31 11.14 -2.71 -14.27
N VAL A 32 10.02 -3.25 -14.73
CA VAL A 32 8.77 -2.51 -14.94
C VAL A 32 7.61 -3.10 -14.12
N PRO A 33 6.57 -2.32 -13.80
CA PRO A 33 5.37 -2.82 -13.15
C PRO A 33 4.49 -3.59 -14.16
N ASP A 34 4.43 -4.91 -14.02
CA ASP A 34 3.60 -5.79 -14.86
C ASP A 34 2.12 -5.76 -14.44
N ASN A 35 1.83 -5.09 -13.34
CA ASN A 35 0.48 -4.85 -12.83
C ASN A 35 -0.05 -3.43 -13.14
N TYR A 36 0.64 -2.65 -13.97
CA TYR A 36 0.21 -1.29 -14.33
C TYR A 36 -1.18 -1.28 -14.97
N GLY A 37 -2.13 -0.61 -14.32
CA GLY A 37 -3.53 -0.53 -14.75
C GLY A 37 -4.31 -1.84 -14.67
N CYS A 38 -3.70 -2.94 -14.20
CA CYS A 38 -4.38 -4.23 -14.05
C CYS A 38 -5.18 -4.25 -12.73
N ILE A 39 -6.49 -4.06 -12.82
CA ILE A 39 -7.37 -3.88 -11.67
C ILE A 39 -8.11 -5.18 -11.37
N THR A 40 -7.89 -5.71 -10.16
CA THR A 40 -8.53 -6.92 -9.63
C THR A 40 -9.75 -6.63 -8.77
N SER A 41 -9.82 -5.41 -8.21
CA SER A 41 -10.86 -5.02 -7.26
C SER A 41 -11.19 -3.54 -7.41
N LEU A 42 -12.49 -3.22 -7.43
CA LEU A 42 -12.98 -1.84 -7.51
C LEU A 42 -14.27 -1.71 -6.70
N ALA A 43 -14.33 -0.77 -5.76
CA ALA A 43 -15.52 -0.53 -4.94
C ALA A 43 -15.55 0.92 -4.41
N LEU A 44 -16.75 1.50 -4.30
CA LEU A 44 -16.96 2.76 -3.59
C LEU A 44 -17.23 2.47 -2.12
N ASP A 45 -16.20 2.61 -1.29
CA ASP A 45 -16.22 2.24 0.14
C ASP A 45 -16.32 3.48 1.06
N PRO A 46 -16.85 3.33 2.29
CA PRO A 46 -16.59 4.30 3.35
C PRO A 46 -15.09 4.48 3.61
N ILE A 47 -14.66 5.72 3.91
CA ILE A 47 -13.25 6.02 4.19
C ILE A 47 -12.71 5.23 5.38
N GLU A 48 -13.56 4.92 6.36
CA GLU A 48 -13.23 4.15 7.55
C GLU A 48 -12.84 2.69 7.23
N LYS A 49 -13.26 2.16 6.07
CA LYS A 49 -12.75 0.86 5.57
C LYS A 49 -11.29 0.90 5.11
N LYS A 50 -10.71 2.10 5.00
CA LYS A 50 -9.28 2.29 4.72
C LYS A 50 -8.48 2.51 5.99
N PRO A 51 -8.94 2.04 7.14
CA PRO A 51 -8.75 2.46 8.53
C PRO A 51 -8.24 3.90 8.65
N LEU A 52 -9.06 4.85 8.15
CA LEU A 52 -8.83 6.29 8.25
C LEU A 52 -10.03 6.92 8.98
N ALA A 53 -9.90 7.08 10.30
CA ALA A 53 -10.96 7.61 11.14
C ALA A 53 -10.90 9.14 11.27
N HIS A 54 -9.75 9.75 11.08
CA HIS A 54 -9.52 11.19 11.23
C HIS A 54 -9.36 11.92 9.88
N PHE A 55 -9.36 11.20 8.76
CA PHE A 55 -9.27 11.77 7.41
C PHE A 55 -10.64 11.78 6.74
N HIS A 56 -11.29 12.97 6.65
CA HIS A 56 -12.61 13.15 6.05
C HIS A 56 -13.67 12.14 6.53
N PRO A 57 -13.91 12.00 7.84
CA PRO A 57 -14.81 10.98 8.38
C PRO A 57 -16.22 11.09 7.81
N GLY A 58 -16.84 9.92 7.54
CA GLY A 58 -18.17 9.82 6.95
C GLY A 58 -18.20 9.98 5.42
N SER A 59 -17.06 10.24 4.75
CA SER A 59 -16.97 10.29 3.29
C SER A 59 -16.86 8.91 2.68
N ARG A 60 -16.96 8.83 1.35
CA ARG A 60 -16.70 7.63 0.56
C ARG A 60 -15.46 7.83 -0.30
N ILE A 61 -14.81 6.74 -0.68
CA ILE A 61 -13.65 6.77 -1.56
C ILE A 61 -13.66 5.61 -2.53
N LEU A 62 -13.36 5.88 -3.80
CA LEU A 62 -13.24 4.83 -4.81
C LEU A 62 -11.97 4.02 -4.54
N SER A 63 -12.16 2.80 -4.07
CA SER A 63 -11.09 1.87 -3.67
C SER A 63 -10.69 0.99 -4.84
N VAL A 64 -9.42 0.93 -5.14
CA VAL A 64 -8.86 0.16 -6.25
C VAL A 64 -7.75 -0.76 -5.77
N GLY A 65 -7.75 -2.00 -6.25
CA GLY A 65 -6.71 -2.99 -6.02
C GLY A 65 -6.20 -3.60 -7.30
N SER A 66 -4.96 -4.04 -7.25
CA SER A 66 -4.28 -4.72 -8.31
C SER A 66 -3.78 -6.08 -7.80
N PHE A 67 -2.66 -6.59 -8.31
CA PHE A 67 -2.06 -7.81 -7.79
C PHE A 67 -0.62 -7.58 -7.32
N GLY A 68 -0.17 -8.52 -6.49
CA GLY A 68 1.19 -8.58 -5.99
C GLY A 68 1.40 -7.88 -4.64
N CYS A 69 2.37 -8.39 -3.88
CA CYS A 69 2.80 -7.86 -2.59
C CYS A 69 4.25 -8.26 -2.32
N ASN A 70 5.05 -7.36 -1.74
CA ASN A 70 6.43 -7.64 -1.37
C ASN A 70 6.59 -8.25 0.04
N LEU A 71 5.47 -8.40 0.78
CA LEU A 71 5.36 -9.26 1.97
C LEU A 71 4.73 -10.60 1.60
N SER A 72 4.88 -11.60 2.45
CA SER A 72 4.28 -12.94 2.32
C SER A 72 3.57 -13.38 3.61
N CYS A 73 2.74 -12.49 4.15
CA CYS A 73 2.06 -12.70 5.42
C CYS A 73 1.17 -13.94 5.39
N ARG A 74 1.37 -14.87 6.34
CA ARG A 74 0.59 -16.12 6.42
C ARG A 74 -0.90 -15.90 6.72
N PHE A 75 -1.25 -14.74 7.24
CA PHE A 75 -2.62 -14.33 7.58
C PHE A 75 -3.25 -13.38 6.57
N CYS A 76 -2.68 -13.24 5.36
CA CYS A 76 -3.20 -12.30 4.37
C CYS A 76 -4.61 -12.69 3.93
N GLN A 77 -5.61 -11.85 4.23
CA GLN A 77 -6.99 -12.08 3.79
C GLN A 77 -7.16 -11.92 2.27
N ASN A 78 -6.28 -11.17 1.63
CA ASN A 78 -6.28 -10.91 0.18
C ASN A 78 -5.18 -11.72 -0.54
N HIS A 79 -4.86 -12.93 -0.04
CA HIS A 79 -3.77 -13.74 -0.58
C HIS A 79 -3.97 -14.08 -2.07
N GLU A 80 -5.22 -14.25 -2.51
CA GLU A 80 -5.57 -14.57 -3.90
C GLU A 80 -5.10 -13.53 -4.92
N ILE A 81 -5.04 -12.25 -4.52
CA ILE A 81 -4.52 -11.18 -5.37
C ILE A 81 -3.09 -10.78 -5.00
N SER A 82 -2.67 -10.93 -3.73
CA SER A 82 -1.33 -10.58 -3.27
C SER A 82 -0.28 -11.62 -3.72
N HIS A 83 -0.64 -12.92 -3.67
CA HIS A 83 0.21 -14.04 -4.08
C HIS A 83 -0.65 -15.10 -4.80
N PRO A 84 -1.17 -14.79 -6.00
CA PRO A 84 -2.01 -15.70 -6.76
C PRO A 84 -1.28 -17.00 -7.10
N GLU A 85 -1.98 -18.14 -7.01
CA GLU A 85 -1.47 -19.44 -7.46
C GLU A 85 -1.33 -19.47 -8.99
N ASP A 86 -2.29 -18.86 -9.71
CA ASP A 86 -2.26 -18.69 -11.16
C ASP A 86 -2.39 -17.20 -11.52
N LEU A 87 -1.22 -16.58 -11.75
CA LEU A 87 -1.14 -15.16 -12.10
C LEU A 87 -1.74 -14.86 -13.48
N GLU A 88 -1.59 -15.76 -14.44
CA GLU A 88 -2.10 -15.53 -15.79
C GLU A 88 -3.64 -15.61 -15.82
N GLN A 89 -4.23 -16.52 -15.04
CA GLN A 89 -5.68 -16.58 -14.85
C GLN A 89 -6.17 -15.30 -14.16
N LEU A 90 -5.51 -14.84 -13.11
CA LEU A 90 -5.88 -13.59 -12.41
C LEU A 90 -5.83 -12.40 -13.36
N LYS A 91 -4.76 -12.26 -14.17
CA LYS A 91 -4.63 -11.20 -15.17
C LYS A 91 -5.74 -11.26 -16.22
N TYR A 92 -6.10 -12.45 -16.67
CA TYR A 92 -7.19 -12.64 -17.64
C TYR A 92 -8.55 -12.19 -17.07
N GLN A 93 -8.78 -12.40 -15.77
CA GLN A 93 -10.02 -12.00 -15.08
C GLN A 93 -10.04 -10.52 -14.66
N SER A 94 -8.89 -9.84 -14.72
CA SER A 94 -8.73 -8.45 -14.32
C SER A 94 -9.14 -7.50 -15.44
N HIS A 95 -9.45 -6.25 -15.08
CA HIS A 95 -9.72 -5.18 -16.03
C HIS A 95 -8.48 -4.30 -16.20
N ILE A 96 -8.18 -3.91 -17.45
CA ILE A 96 -7.17 -2.90 -17.70
C ILE A 96 -7.87 -1.54 -17.69
N ILE A 97 -7.49 -0.68 -16.73
CA ILE A 97 -8.06 0.66 -16.54
C ILE A 97 -6.90 1.66 -16.51
N SER A 98 -6.90 2.61 -17.42
CA SER A 98 -5.88 3.66 -17.44
C SER A 98 -6.04 4.64 -16.26
N PRO A 99 -5.01 5.44 -15.91
CA PRO A 99 -5.13 6.50 -14.91
C PRO A 99 -6.25 7.50 -15.22
N GLU A 100 -6.46 7.85 -16.49
CA GLU A 100 -7.52 8.75 -16.97
C GLU A 100 -8.91 8.13 -16.74
N GLU A 101 -9.07 6.85 -17.11
CA GLU A 101 -10.33 6.12 -16.92
C GLU A 101 -10.68 5.96 -15.44
N LEU A 102 -9.69 5.64 -14.58
CA LEU A 102 -9.90 5.53 -13.14
C LEU A 102 -10.27 6.89 -12.54
N THR A 103 -9.62 7.97 -12.96
CA THR A 103 -9.94 9.33 -12.50
C THR A 103 -11.36 9.72 -12.92
N ALA A 104 -11.77 9.44 -14.16
CA ALA A 104 -13.12 9.70 -14.64
C ALA A 104 -14.18 8.86 -13.91
N LEU A 105 -13.85 7.62 -13.52
CA LEU A 105 -14.70 6.79 -12.65
C LEU A 105 -14.89 7.44 -11.27
N ALA A 106 -13.79 7.89 -10.65
CA ALA A 106 -13.84 8.55 -9.36
C ALA A 106 -14.67 9.84 -9.41
N GLU A 107 -14.53 10.64 -10.46
CA GLU A 107 -15.30 11.88 -10.66
C GLU A 107 -16.81 11.59 -10.78
N ARG A 108 -17.20 10.55 -11.50
CA ARG A 108 -18.62 10.15 -11.59
C ARG A 108 -19.24 9.73 -10.26
N CYS A 109 -18.42 9.26 -9.31
CA CYS A 109 -18.87 8.87 -7.97
C CYS A 109 -18.93 10.06 -6.98
N VAL A 110 -18.50 11.28 -7.35
CA VAL A 110 -18.56 12.47 -6.46
C VAL A 110 -19.98 12.75 -5.95
N PRO A 111 -21.05 12.66 -6.77
CA PRO A 111 -22.43 12.85 -6.27
C PRO A 111 -22.85 11.81 -5.21
N GLU A 112 -22.15 10.68 -5.11
CA GLU A 112 -22.39 9.63 -4.11
C GLU A 112 -21.51 9.79 -2.85
N GLY A 113 -20.80 10.92 -2.73
CA GLY A 113 -19.94 11.24 -1.59
C GLY A 113 -18.47 10.79 -1.77
N ASN A 114 -18.07 10.42 -2.98
CA ASN A 114 -16.67 10.10 -3.28
C ASN A 114 -15.77 11.32 -3.14
N ILE A 115 -14.68 11.19 -2.40
CA ILE A 115 -13.66 12.24 -2.25
C ILE A 115 -12.42 12.01 -3.13
N GLY A 116 -12.26 10.83 -3.76
CA GLY A 116 -11.08 10.52 -4.55
C GLY A 116 -10.82 9.03 -4.78
N VAL A 117 -9.55 8.66 -4.83
CA VAL A 117 -9.11 7.28 -5.09
C VAL A 117 -8.25 6.77 -3.93
N ALA A 118 -8.55 5.55 -3.47
CA ALA A 118 -7.73 4.81 -2.51
C ALA A 118 -7.10 3.58 -3.17
N PHE A 119 -5.78 3.50 -3.19
CA PHE A 119 -5.03 2.31 -3.59
C PHE A 119 -4.89 1.38 -2.39
N THR A 120 -5.42 0.14 -2.52
CA THR A 120 -5.60 -0.77 -1.39
C THR A 120 -5.72 -2.23 -1.83
N TYR A 121 -6.10 -3.12 -0.95
CA TYR A 121 -6.34 -4.57 -1.10
C TYR A 121 -5.07 -5.43 -1.26
N ASN A 122 -4.20 -5.13 -2.23
CA ASN A 122 -2.84 -5.67 -2.34
C ASN A 122 -1.81 -4.67 -1.79
N GLU A 123 -0.51 -4.81 -2.11
CA GLU A 123 0.49 -3.78 -1.81
C GLU A 123 0.62 -2.79 -2.98
N PRO A 124 0.07 -1.58 -2.88
CA PRO A 124 0.07 -0.63 -4.01
C PRO A 124 1.47 -0.14 -4.39
N LEU A 125 2.44 -0.12 -3.46
CA LEU A 125 3.80 0.36 -3.75
C LEU A 125 4.52 -0.50 -4.79
N VAL A 126 4.15 -1.78 -4.98
CA VAL A 126 4.78 -2.61 -6.01
C VAL A 126 4.41 -2.18 -7.44
N GLY A 127 3.34 -1.38 -7.59
CA GLY A 127 2.91 -0.73 -8.83
C GLY A 127 2.90 0.80 -8.70
N ILE A 128 3.89 1.38 -8.02
CA ILE A 128 3.93 2.80 -7.65
C ILE A 128 3.77 3.74 -8.87
N GLU A 129 4.23 3.35 -10.04
CA GLU A 129 4.13 4.15 -11.25
C GLU A 129 2.65 4.46 -11.58
N TYR A 130 1.77 3.45 -11.52
CA TYR A 130 0.33 3.63 -11.71
C TYR A 130 -0.30 4.50 -10.62
N VAL A 131 0.16 4.34 -9.36
CA VAL A 131 -0.28 5.17 -8.23
C VAL A 131 0.06 6.64 -8.49
N LEU A 132 1.29 6.94 -8.88
CA LEU A 132 1.77 8.31 -9.08
C LEU A 132 1.11 8.99 -10.30
N ASP A 133 0.95 8.26 -11.40
CA ASP A 133 0.29 8.78 -12.61
C ASP A 133 -1.18 9.10 -12.33
N THR A 134 -1.88 8.19 -11.66
CA THR A 134 -3.28 8.41 -11.26
C THR A 134 -3.41 9.56 -10.25
N ALA A 135 -2.55 9.61 -9.22
CA ALA A 135 -2.58 10.65 -8.21
C ALA A 135 -2.47 12.06 -8.81
N LYS A 136 -1.62 12.21 -9.82
CA LYS A 136 -1.46 13.48 -10.56
C LYS A 136 -2.78 13.94 -11.19
N LEU A 137 -3.53 13.03 -11.80
CA LEU A 137 -4.80 13.34 -12.46
C LEU A 137 -5.91 13.58 -11.42
N VAL A 138 -5.99 12.75 -10.38
CA VAL A 138 -6.95 12.90 -9.28
C VAL A 138 -6.81 14.27 -8.61
N HIS A 139 -5.59 14.72 -8.35
CA HIS A 139 -5.33 16.06 -7.80
C HIS A 139 -5.70 17.18 -8.78
N ALA A 140 -5.49 16.99 -10.10
CA ALA A 140 -5.91 17.96 -11.11
C ALA A 140 -7.44 18.17 -11.14
N HIS A 141 -8.21 17.17 -10.69
CA HIS A 141 -9.67 17.22 -10.50
C HIS A 141 -10.08 17.60 -9.07
N SER A 142 -9.16 18.14 -8.25
CA SER A 142 -9.41 18.56 -6.86
C SER A 142 -9.91 17.42 -5.94
N MET A 143 -9.65 16.19 -6.29
CA MET A 143 -9.94 15.00 -5.50
C MET A 143 -8.73 14.56 -4.67
N LYS A 144 -8.94 13.63 -3.75
CA LYS A 144 -7.95 13.11 -2.80
C LYS A 144 -7.36 11.77 -3.22
N THR A 145 -6.11 11.54 -2.86
CA THR A 145 -5.45 10.25 -3.02
C THR A 145 -5.08 9.64 -1.68
N VAL A 146 -5.43 8.38 -1.51
CA VAL A 146 -5.21 7.60 -0.29
C VAL A 146 -4.43 6.34 -0.61
N LEU A 147 -3.53 5.96 0.30
CA LEU A 147 -2.75 4.74 0.21
C LEU A 147 -2.99 3.87 1.44
N VAL A 148 -3.32 2.58 1.25
CA VAL A 148 -3.29 1.56 2.31
C VAL A 148 -2.14 0.63 1.99
N THR A 149 -1.10 0.63 2.82
CA THR A 149 0.18 -0.02 2.52
C THR A 149 0.80 -0.68 3.73
N ALA A 150 1.62 -1.69 3.51
CA ALA A 150 2.49 -2.26 4.55
C ALA A 150 3.81 -1.47 4.72
N GLY A 151 4.08 -0.47 3.88
CA GLY A 151 5.23 0.41 4.02
C GLY A 151 6.62 -0.24 3.84
N LEU A 152 6.69 -1.45 3.26
CA LEU A 152 7.98 -2.12 3.04
C LEU A 152 8.64 -1.60 1.75
N ALA A 153 9.16 -0.38 1.79
CA ALA A 153 9.75 0.29 0.63
C ALA A 153 11.09 0.95 0.96
N CYS A 154 11.91 1.17 -0.06
CA CYS A 154 13.12 1.98 0.06
C CYS A 154 12.75 3.46 0.27
N GLU A 155 13.70 4.23 0.80
CA GLU A 155 13.48 5.62 1.15
C GLU A 155 13.09 6.50 -0.06
N ASP A 156 13.72 6.28 -1.21
CA ASP A 156 13.41 7.01 -2.44
C ASP A 156 11.98 6.72 -2.93
N THR A 157 11.50 5.48 -2.74
CA THR A 157 10.12 5.10 -3.04
C THR A 157 9.13 5.84 -2.14
N CYS A 158 9.43 5.97 -0.85
CA CYS A 158 8.61 6.78 0.08
C CYS A 158 8.63 8.26 -0.31
N GLU A 159 9.79 8.82 -0.64
CA GLU A 159 9.92 10.23 -1.03
C GLU A 159 9.15 10.55 -2.32
N ALA A 160 9.07 9.63 -3.27
CA ALA A 160 8.29 9.79 -4.50
C ALA A 160 6.78 10.02 -4.27
N LEU A 161 6.26 9.63 -3.08
CA LEU A 161 4.86 9.85 -2.70
C LEU A 161 4.57 11.27 -2.22
N ARG A 162 5.62 12.05 -1.88
CA ARG A 162 5.49 13.42 -1.35
C ARG A 162 4.72 14.32 -2.33
N GLY A 163 3.65 14.95 -1.83
CA GLY A 163 2.76 15.80 -2.62
C GLY A 163 1.90 15.04 -3.65
N ARG A 164 1.85 13.70 -3.54
CA ARG A 164 1.01 12.82 -4.36
C ARG A 164 -0.05 12.09 -3.55
N ILE A 165 0.23 11.81 -2.28
CA ILE A 165 -0.67 11.07 -1.39
C ILE A 165 -1.08 11.98 -0.23
N ASP A 166 -2.39 12.18 -0.09
CA ASP A 166 -2.97 13.04 0.95
C ASP A 166 -3.04 12.33 2.30
N ALA A 167 -3.39 11.04 2.32
CA ALA A 167 -3.46 10.24 3.53
C ALA A 167 -3.00 8.80 3.31
N MET A 168 -2.43 8.20 4.35
CA MET A 168 -2.00 6.81 4.36
C MET A 168 -2.51 6.09 5.60
N ASN A 169 -3.08 4.89 5.42
CA ASN A 169 -3.10 3.91 6.49
C ASN A 169 -1.91 2.97 6.28
N ILE A 170 -1.06 2.84 7.29
CA ILE A 170 0.16 2.04 7.20
C ILE A 170 0.07 0.89 8.20
N ASP A 171 0.15 -0.33 7.69
CA ASP A 171 0.13 -1.55 8.50
C ASP A 171 1.46 -1.78 9.20
N LEU A 172 1.57 -1.38 10.48
CA LEU A 172 2.65 -1.82 11.37
C LEU A 172 2.25 -3.15 12.01
N LYS A 173 2.59 -4.26 11.36
CA LYS A 173 1.96 -5.57 11.61
C LYS A 173 2.34 -6.21 12.96
N ALA A 174 3.43 -5.78 13.57
CA ALA A 174 3.91 -6.18 14.90
C ALA A 174 5.08 -5.29 15.33
N PHE A 175 5.47 -5.36 16.57
CA PHE A 175 6.61 -4.60 17.08
C PHE A 175 7.84 -5.47 17.39
N THR A 176 7.89 -6.69 16.84
CA THR A 176 9.02 -7.61 16.94
C THR A 176 9.61 -7.96 15.57
N ASP A 177 10.95 -8.07 15.51
CA ASP A 177 11.67 -8.50 14.30
C ASP A 177 11.36 -9.94 13.92
N ARG A 178 11.10 -10.81 14.92
CA ARG A 178 10.70 -12.20 14.70
C ARG A 178 9.45 -12.29 13.84
N PHE A 179 8.40 -11.56 14.22
CA PHE A 179 7.13 -11.55 13.50
C PHE A 179 7.30 -11.12 12.04
N TYR A 180 8.04 -10.02 11.82
CA TYR A 180 8.30 -9.54 10.46
C TYR A 180 9.10 -10.54 9.62
N LYS A 181 10.14 -11.16 10.17
CA LYS A 181 10.98 -12.11 9.43
C LYS A 181 10.28 -13.44 9.15
N GLU A 182 9.63 -14.02 10.17
CA GLU A 182 9.12 -15.40 10.11
C GLU A 182 7.68 -15.48 9.59
N ILE A 183 6.84 -14.45 9.83
CA ILE A 183 5.42 -14.47 9.52
C ILE A 183 5.10 -13.60 8.30
N CYS A 184 5.72 -12.41 8.20
CA CYS A 184 5.46 -11.47 7.11
C CYS A 184 6.46 -11.57 5.96
N GLY A 185 7.66 -12.09 6.18
CA GLY A 185 8.73 -12.13 5.19
C GLY A 185 9.31 -10.75 4.85
N GLY A 186 9.35 -9.84 5.83
CA GLY A 186 9.80 -8.46 5.69
C GLY A 186 10.74 -8.00 6.80
N ASP A 187 10.84 -6.67 6.98
CA ASP A 187 11.71 -6.02 7.94
C ASP A 187 10.98 -4.87 8.65
N ARG A 188 10.84 -4.98 9.99
CA ARG A 188 10.18 -3.98 10.82
C ARG A 188 10.84 -2.61 10.73
N SER A 189 12.15 -2.56 10.80
CA SER A 189 12.90 -1.30 10.84
C SER A 189 12.69 -0.47 9.56
N THR A 190 12.52 -1.12 8.43
CA THR A 190 12.18 -0.46 7.15
C THR A 190 10.78 0.15 7.19
N VAL A 191 9.79 -0.58 7.71
CA VAL A 191 8.42 -0.07 7.86
C VAL A 191 8.36 1.10 8.83
N MET A 192 9.09 1.03 9.95
CA MET A 192 9.19 2.13 10.91
C MET A 192 9.75 3.41 10.24
N ARG A 193 10.87 3.31 9.51
CA ARG A 193 11.44 4.45 8.76
C ARG A 193 10.48 5.00 7.71
N PHE A 194 9.71 4.11 7.04
CA PHE A 194 8.69 4.55 6.10
C PHE A 194 7.61 5.38 6.78
N ILE A 195 7.10 4.94 7.96
CA ILE A 195 6.12 5.66 8.77
C ILE A 195 6.66 7.02 9.20
N GLU A 196 7.87 7.06 9.78
CA GLU A 196 8.55 8.29 10.20
C GLU A 196 8.62 9.32 9.07
N LYS A 197 8.99 8.86 7.88
CA LYS A 197 9.11 9.71 6.69
C LYS A 197 7.74 10.15 6.17
N ALA A 198 6.79 9.24 6.03
CA ALA A 198 5.43 9.50 5.55
C ALA A 198 4.70 10.52 6.42
N ALA A 199 4.83 10.44 7.74
CA ALA A 199 4.24 11.38 8.70
C ALA A 199 4.73 12.84 8.52
N THR A 200 5.85 13.07 7.82
CA THR A 200 6.34 14.44 7.54
C THR A 200 5.60 15.13 6.40
N PHE A 201 4.79 14.42 5.59
CA PHE A 201 4.18 15.01 4.40
C PHE A 201 2.76 14.55 4.09
N SER A 202 2.24 13.54 4.78
CA SER A 202 0.91 12.98 4.56
C SER A 202 0.19 12.83 5.90
N HIS A 203 -1.14 12.83 5.89
CA HIS A 203 -1.89 12.35 7.04
C HIS A 203 -1.64 10.85 7.21
N VAL A 204 -1.23 10.41 8.39
CA VAL A 204 -0.92 9.00 8.66
C VAL A 204 -1.80 8.48 9.79
N GLU A 205 -2.40 7.32 9.56
CA GLU A 205 -3.00 6.48 10.60
C GLU A 205 -2.35 5.09 10.52
N ILE A 206 -2.18 4.42 11.65
CA ILE A 206 -1.46 3.15 11.72
C ILE A 206 -2.44 2.04 12.10
N SER A 207 -2.31 0.88 11.45
CA SER A 207 -3.05 -0.33 11.82
C SER A 207 -2.12 -1.42 12.31
N CYS A 208 -2.53 -2.11 13.41
CA CYS A 208 -1.86 -3.31 13.90
C CYS A 208 -2.87 -4.42 14.14
N LEU A 209 -2.97 -5.38 13.21
CA LEU A 209 -3.84 -6.53 13.37
C LEU A 209 -3.31 -7.45 14.49
N ILE A 210 -4.05 -7.56 15.58
CA ILE A 210 -3.69 -8.45 16.69
C ILE A 210 -4.01 -9.90 16.35
N ILE A 211 -2.98 -10.74 16.42
CA ILE A 211 -3.06 -12.19 16.17
C ILE A 211 -2.74 -12.92 17.47
N PRO A 212 -3.72 -13.63 18.07
CA PRO A 212 -3.53 -14.33 19.34
C PRO A 212 -2.34 -15.30 19.30
N GLY A 213 -1.45 -15.18 20.30
CA GLY A 213 -0.25 -16.00 20.45
C GLY A 213 0.95 -15.55 19.60
N GLU A 214 0.82 -14.52 18.79
CA GLU A 214 1.90 -14.05 17.91
C GLU A 214 2.38 -12.63 18.25
N ASN A 215 1.46 -11.64 18.28
CA ASN A 215 1.75 -10.23 18.57
C ASN A 215 0.75 -9.60 19.55
N ASP A 216 0.12 -10.41 20.43
CA ASP A 216 -0.91 -10.00 21.38
C ASP A 216 -0.36 -9.71 22.80
N ARG A 217 0.96 -9.65 22.98
CA ARG A 217 1.57 -9.35 24.26
C ARG A 217 1.35 -7.87 24.60
N PHE A 218 0.94 -7.62 25.84
CA PHE A 218 0.68 -6.26 26.31
C PHE A 218 1.93 -5.36 26.23
N GLU A 219 3.09 -5.91 26.60
CA GLU A 219 4.36 -5.19 26.56
C GLU A 219 4.74 -4.76 25.12
N GLU A 220 4.45 -5.62 24.12
CA GLU A 220 4.69 -5.28 22.71
C GLU A 220 3.80 -4.12 22.24
N MET A 221 2.52 -4.12 22.67
CA MET A 221 1.60 -3.02 22.36
C MET A 221 1.99 -1.71 23.05
N GLU A 222 2.51 -1.80 24.27
CA GLU A 222 3.03 -0.66 25.03
C GLU A 222 4.28 -0.06 24.35
N GLU A 223 5.21 -0.90 23.90
CA GLU A 223 6.37 -0.47 23.11
C GLU A 223 5.97 0.18 21.78
N LEU A 224 5.03 -0.44 21.05
CA LEU A 224 4.53 0.06 19.78
C LEU A 224 3.87 1.44 19.95
N SER A 225 2.94 1.56 20.91
CA SER A 225 2.22 2.82 21.15
C SER A 225 3.16 3.93 21.65
N SER A 226 4.13 3.57 22.50
CA SER A 226 5.16 4.50 22.98
C SER A 226 6.04 5.00 21.85
N TRP A 227 6.40 4.14 20.89
CA TRP A 227 7.15 4.54 19.72
C TRP A 227 6.34 5.49 18.84
N ILE A 228 5.05 5.18 18.56
CA ILE A 228 4.17 6.08 17.80
C ILE A 228 4.11 7.46 18.48
N ALA A 229 3.88 7.49 19.79
CA ALA A 229 3.81 8.74 20.56
C ALA A 229 5.12 9.55 20.52
N SER A 230 6.26 8.90 20.29
CA SER A 230 7.58 9.55 20.18
C SER A 230 7.83 10.21 18.82
N LEU A 231 7.01 9.92 17.80
CA LEU A 231 7.12 10.54 16.48
C LEU A 231 6.75 12.03 16.51
N PRO A 232 7.30 12.86 15.63
CA PRO A 232 6.84 14.25 15.50
C PRO A 232 5.33 14.30 15.19
N GLY A 233 4.53 14.87 16.10
CA GLY A 233 3.07 14.88 16.04
C GLY A 233 2.41 13.53 16.33
N GLY A 234 3.17 12.59 16.92
CA GLY A 234 2.74 11.22 17.19
C GLY A 234 1.50 11.11 18.09
N GLU A 235 1.28 12.10 18.97
CA GLU A 235 0.07 12.21 19.79
C GLU A 235 -1.22 12.35 18.97
N ASN A 236 -1.12 12.70 17.69
CA ASN A 236 -2.25 12.86 16.77
C ASN A 236 -2.32 11.72 15.73
N ILE A 237 -1.42 10.72 15.78
CA ILE A 237 -1.44 9.56 14.89
C ILE A 237 -2.34 8.48 15.49
N PRO A 238 -3.52 8.19 14.91
CA PRO A 238 -4.38 7.11 15.39
C PRO A 238 -3.73 5.74 15.19
N LEU A 239 -3.93 4.86 16.18
CA LEU A 239 -3.60 3.45 16.11
C LEU A 239 -4.91 2.64 16.13
N HIS A 240 -5.11 1.81 15.11
CA HIS A 240 -6.26 0.91 14.92
C HIS A 240 -5.90 -0.53 15.26
#